data_437337b4f2efe8b8f551c1e5867b0e67
#
_entry.id   437337b4f2efe8b8f551c1e5867b0e67
#
_cell.length_a   1.000
_cell.length_b   1.000
_cell.length_c   1.000
_cell.angle_alpha   90.00
_cell.angle_beta   90.00
_cell.angle_gamma   90.00
#
_symmetry.space_group_name_H-M   'P 1'
#
loop_
_entity.id
_entity.type
_entity.pdbx_description
1 polymer ?
#
loop_
_entity_poly.entity_id
_entity_poly.type
_entity_poly.pdbx_seq_one_letter_code
_entity_poly.pdbx_strand_id
1 'polypeptide(L)'
;KDQIDKQVKEAAKILDLEKLLDRKPKALSGGQRQRVAMGRAIVRDPKVFLMDEPLSNLDAKLRVQMRTEISKLHERLGATIIYVTHDQTEAMTLGTRIVVMKDGVVQQVDTPQNLYNAPGNLFVAGFIGSPQMNFLDAKVKVNGNDVTLTVGKYNMKLPASKAKAVIDGGYDGKTVVMGIRPENVHDSQMFIETSKDSVVECKINVYELLGAEVYLYFDCEGFPMTAR
;
A
#
# COMPACT_ATOMS: atom_id res chain seq x y z
N LYS A 1 14.71 35.03 -25.13
CA LYS A 1 13.67 35.44 -24.18
C LYS A 1 12.35 34.74 -24.51
N ASP A 2 11.92 34.77 -25.77
CA ASP A 2 10.66 34.22 -26.23
C ASP A 2 10.52 32.67 -25.98
N GLN A 3 11.62 31.95 -26.15
CA GLN A 3 11.65 30.51 -25.88
C GLN A 3 11.47 30.22 -24.38
N ILE A 4 12.10 31.00 -23.50
CA ILE A 4 11.95 30.88 -22.05
C ILE A 4 10.51 31.18 -21.66
N ASP A 5 9.93 32.27 -22.16
CA ASP A 5 8.55 32.66 -21.88
C ASP A 5 7.54 31.58 -22.32
N LYS A 6 7.81 30.95 -23.47
CA LYS A 6 6.99 29.83 -23.97
C LYS A 6 7.04 28.63 -23.02
N GLN A 7 8.24 28.16 -22.65
CA GLN A 7 8.42 27.01 -21.74
C GLN A 7 7.81 27.26 -20.36
N VAL A 8 7.98 28.46 -19.80
CA VAL A 8 7.39 28.85 -18.51
C VAL A 8 5.86 28.83 -18.58
N LYS A 9 5.28 29.39 -19.66
CA LYS A 9 3.81 29.37 -19.83
C LYS A 9 3.27 27.96 -20.01
N GLU A 10 3.95 27.10 -20.74
CA GLU A 10 3.56 25.69 -20.91
C GLU A 10 3.60 24.94 -19.57
N ALA A 11 4.68 25.09 -18.80
CA ALA A 11 4.77 24.48 -17.47
C ALA A 11 3.73 25.06 -16.49
N ALA A 12 3.50 26.37 -16.53
CA ALA A 12 2.49 27.02 -15.69
C ALA A 12 1.07 26.53 -16.01
N LYS A 13 0.77 26.30 -17.29
CA LYS A 13 -0.51 25.75 -17.73
C LYS A 13 -0.71 24.30 -17.26
N ILE A 14 0.33 23.47 -17.32
CA ILE A 14 0.29 22.08 -16.84
C ILE A 14 -0.05 22.03 -15.35
N LEU A 15 0.49 22.99 -14.57
CA LEU A 15 0.42 23.00 -13.10
C LEU A 15 -0.63 23.98 -12.54
N ASP A 16 -1.46 24.58 -13.40
CA ASP A 16 -2.45 25.59 -12.98
C ASP A 16 -1.81 26.74 -12.16
N LEU A 17 -0.71 27.29 -12.68
CA LEU A 17 0.05 28.38 -12.05
C LEU A 17 0.00 29.70 -12.86
N GLU A 18 -0.68 29.74 -14.01
CA GLU A 18 -0.66 30.89 -14.94
C GLU A 18 -0.98 32.20 -14.23
N LYS A 19 -2.00 32.22 -13.34
CA LYS A 19 -2.42 33.39 -12.58
C LYS A 19 -1.49 33.76 -11.43
N LEU A 20 -0.44 32.98 -11.20
CA LEU A 20 0.44 33.11 -10.06
C LEU A 20 1.89 33.48 -10.46
N LEU A 21 2.18 33.60 -11.77
CA LEU A 21 3.53 33.80 -12.29
C LEU A 21 4.19 35.08 -11.74
N ASP A 22 3.40 36.12 -11.48
CA ASP A 22 3.91 37.41 -10.97
C ASP A 22 4.04 37.44 -9.45
N ARG A 23 3.63 36.38 -8.73
CA ARG A 23 3.70 36.35 -7.28
C ARG A 23 5.09 35.89 -6.80
N LYS A 24 5.54 36.56 -5.73
CA LYS A 24 6.76 36.12 -5.03
C LYS A 24 6.48 34.81 -4.26
N PRO A 25 7.48 33.91 -4.09
CA PRO A 25 7.31 32.62 -3.42
C PRO A 25 6.70 32.72 -2.00
N LYS A 26 6.99 33.77 -1.25
CA LYS A 26 6.45 34.03 0.09
C LYS A 26 4.93 34.30 0.09
N ALA A 27 4.37 34.70 -1.05
CA ALA A 27 2.95 34.98 -1.22
C ALA A 27 2.16 33.76 -1.75
N LEU A 28 2.80 32.58 -1.84
CA LEU A 28 2.22 31.34 -2.31
C LEU A 28 1.90 30.43 -1.13
N SER A 29 0.81 29.62 -1.26
CA SER A 29 0.51 28.53 -0.32
C SER A 29 1.55 27.41 -0.41
N GLY A 30 1.56 26.47 0.55
CA GLY A 30 2.45 25.31 0.54
C GLY A 30 2.37 24.53 -0.76
N GLY A 31 1.15 24.15 -1.20
CA GLY A 31 0.95 23.41 -2.46
C GLY A 31 1.27 24.23 -3.71
N GLN A 32 1.07 25.55 -3.69
CA GLN A 32 1.48 26.41 -4.79
C GLN A 32 3.00 26.44 -4.91
N ARG A 33 3.72 26.54 -3.79
CA ARG A 33 5.19 26.44 -3.79
C ARG A 33 5.68 25.09 -4.31
N GLN A 34 5.01 24.00 -3.92
CA GLN A 34 5.33 22.65 -4.39
C GLN A 34 5.16 22.55 -5.91
N ARG A 35 4.02 23.03 -6.45
CA ARG A 35 3.79 23.08 -7.89
C ARG A 35 4.83 23.93 -8.63
N VAL A 36 5.27 25.03 -8.05
CA VAL A 36 6.36 25.84 -8.62
C VAL A 36 7.69 25.06 -8.65
N ALA A 37 8.00 24.30 -7.59
CA ALA A 37 9.18 23.43 -7.58
C ALA A 37 9.13 22.37 -8.69
N MET A 38 7.96 21.75 -8.90
CA MET A 38 7.73 20.83 -10.01
C MET A 38 7.87 21.53 -11.37
N GLY A 39 7.30 22.73 -11.53
CA GLY A 39 7.42 23.53 -12.75
C GLY A 39 8.87 23.83 -13.12
N ARG A 40 9.70 24.11 -12.13
CA ARG A 40 11.14 24.32 -12.33
C ARG A 40 11.85 23.06 -12.86
N ALA A 41 11.38 21.88 -12.50
CA ALA A 41 11.89 20.61 -13.05
C ALA A 41 11.38 20.40 -14.49
N ILE A 42 10.10 20.68 -14.75
CA ILE A 42 9.45 20.47 -16.06
C ILE A 42 10.09 21.33 -17.14
N VAL A 43 10.36 22.62 -16.86
CA VAL A 43 10.95 23.53 -17.88
C VAL A 43 12.34 23.11 -18.36
N ARG A 44 12.98 22.18 -17.67
CA ARG A 44 14.28 21.60 -18.07
C ARG A 44 14.12 20.46 -19.08
N ASP A 45 12.88 20.01 -19.32
CA ASP A 45 12.56 18.86 -20.18
C ASP A 45 13.45 17.63 -19.91
N PRO A 46 13.49 17.14 -18.65
CA PRO A 46 14.37 16.05 -18.29
C PRO A 46 13.82 14.72 -18.81
N LYS A 47 14.70 13.80 -19.19
CA LYS A 47 14.32 12.43 -19.53
C LYS A 47 13.84 11.63 -18.32
N VAL A 48 14.30 12.00 -17.13
CA VAL A 48 13.95 11.36 -15.86
C VAL A 48 13.73 12.42 -14.79
N PHE A 49 12.61 12.33 -14.07
CA PHE A 49 12.36 13.13 -12.88
C PHE A 49 12.77 12.35 -11.63
N LEU A 50 13.50 13.02 -10.74
CA LEU A 50 13.83 12.49 -9.42
C LEU A 50 13.05 13.29 -8.38
N MET A 51 12.13 12.62 -7.68
CA MET A 51 11.30 13.22 -6.64
C MET A 51 11.56 12.51 -5.31
N ASP A 52 12.15 13.23 -4.37
CA ASP A 52 12.49 12.73 -3.05
C ASP A 52 11.48 13.30 -2.04
N GLU A 53 10.60 12.44 -1.53
CA GLU A 53 9.53 12.76 -0.58
C GLU A 53 8.74 14.05 -0.89
N PRO A 54 8.25 14.25 -2.12
CA PRO A 54 7.73 15.55 -2.56
C PRO A 54 6.47 16.00 -1.84
N LEU A 55 5.77 15.12 -1.12
CA LEU A 55 4.51 15.41 -0.44
C LEU A 55 4.59 15.34 1.10
N SER A 56 5.76 15.04 1.67
CA SER A 56 5.93 14.80 3.11
C SER A 56 5.50 15.99 3.99
N ASN A 57 5.70 17.23 3.52
CA ASN A 57 5.42 18.45 4.28
C ASN A 57 4.02 19.05 4.01
N LEU A 58 3.11 18.29 3.41
CA LEU A 58 1.77 18.76 3.07
C LEU A 58 0.72 18.18 4.03
N ASP A 59 -0.32 18.97 4.28
CA ASP A 59 -1.51 18.48 5.00
C ASP A 59 -2.26 17.40 4.18
N ALA A 60 -3.12 16.62 4.83
CA ALA A 60 -3.79 15.47 4.22
C ALA A 60 -4.61 15.85 2.98
N LYS A 61 -5.35 16.95 3.02
CA LYS A 61 -6.20 17.41 1.89
C LYS A 61 -5.32 17.80 0.70
N LEU A 62 -4.27 18.55 0.94
CA LEU A 62 -3.37 19.03 -0.09
C LEU A 62 -2.56 17.85 -0.67
N ARG A 63 -2.17 16.88 0.14
CA ARG A 63 -1.48 15.65 -0.30
C ARG A 63 -2.33 14.87 -1.30
N VAL A 64 -3.64 14.69 -1.05
CA VAL A 64 -4.56 14.03 -2.00
C VAL A 64 -4.61 14.80 -3.32
N GLN A 65 -4.76 16.12 -3.27
CA GLN A 65 -4.78 16.94 -4.49
C GLN A 65 -3.47 16.82 -5.28
N MET A 66 -2.34 16.90 -4.60
CA MET A 66 -1.03 16.82 -5.24
C MET A 66 -0.73 15.44 -5.84
N ARG A 67 -1.18 14.35 -5.22
CA ARG A 67 -1.09 13.01 -5.84
C ARG A 67 -1.81 12.98 -7.19
N THR A 68 -3.03 13.51 -7.23
CA THR A 68 -3.80 13.60 -8.48
C THR A 68 -3.07 14.43 -9.55
N GLU A 69 -2.46 15.54 -9.15
CA GLU A 69 -1.70 16.39 -10.09
C GLU A 69 -0.42 15.71 -10.59
N ILE A 70 0.30 14.96 -9.73
CA ILE A 70 1.48 14.17 -10.13
C ILE A 70 1.08 13.07 -11.11
N SER A 71 -0.04 12.36 -10.87
CA SER A 71 -0.55 11.34 -11.79
C SER A 71 -0.85 11.93 -13.17
N LYS A 72 -1.61 13.04 -13.21
CA LYS A 72 -1.88 13.76 -14.47
C LYS A 72 -0.61 14.25 -15.16
N LEU A 73 0.35 14.71 -14.38
CA LEU A 73 1.64 15.17 -14.90
C LEU A 73 2.40 14.02 -15.57
N HIS A 74 2.46 12.87 -14.91
CA HIS A 74 3.09 11.66 -15.45
C HIS A 74 2.46 11.27 -16.80
N GLU A 75 1.13 11.22 -16.87
CA GLU A 75 0.41 10.91 -18.12
C GLU A 75 0.71 11.91 -19.25
N ARG A 76 0.78 13.22 -18.92
CA ARG A 76 1.01 14.27 -19.92
C ARG A 76 2.44 14.30 -20.45
N LEU A 77 3.41 14.06 -19.56
CA LEU A 77 4.82 14.14 -19.93
C LEU A 77 5.34 12.87 -20.59
N GLY A 78 4.75 11.70 -20.26
CA GLY A 78 5.28 10.40 -20.70
C GLY A 78 6.71 10.12 -20.22
N ALA A 79 7.19 10.88 -19.24
CA ALA A 79 8.57 10.81 -18.75
C ALA A 79 8.71 9.77 -17.64
N THR A 80 9.89 9.22 -17.49
CA THR A 80 10.19 8.34 -16.34
C THR A 80 10.30 9.17 -15.06
N ILE A 81 9.58 8.77 -14.02
CA ILE A 81 9.64 9.39 -12.69
C ILE A 81 10.19 8.37 -11.69
N ILE A 82 11.25 8.72 -10.99
CA ILE A 82 11.71 8.00 -9.79
C ILE A 82 11.19 8.78 -8.60
N TYR A 83 10.31 8.15 -7.83
CA TYR A 83 9.58 8.75 -6.72
C TYR A 83 9.93 8.03 -5.42
N VAL A 84 10.56 8.73 -4.49
CA VAL A 84 10.88 8.22 -3.16
C VAL A 84 9.81 8.67 -2.18
N THR A 85 9.27 7.76 -1.41
CA THR A 85 8.28 8.04 -0.35
C THR A 85 8.31 6.98 0.73
N HIS A 86 7.91 7.35 1.93
CA HIS A 86 7.60 6.42 3.02
C HIS A 86 6.08 6.21 3.17
N ASP A 87 5.26 6.91 2.39
CA ASP A 87 3.80 6.76 2.39
C ASP A 87 3.38 5.66 1.39
N GLN A 88 2.81 4.57 1.91
CA GLN A 88 2.36 3.45 1.10
C GLN A 88 1.24 3.84 0.14
N THR A 89 0.35 4.76 0.54
CA THR A 89 -0.75 5.21 -0.31
C THR A 89 -0.21 5.95 -1.55
N GLU A 90 0.84 6.75 -1.38
CA GLU A 90 1.53 7.39 -2.50
C GLU A 90 2.14 6.35 -3.44
N ALA A 91 2.92 5.41 -2.89
CA ALA A 91 3.56 4.37 -3.67
C ALA A 91 2.54 3.52 -4.44
N MET A 92 1.47 3.06 -3.76
CA MET A 92 0.45 2.18 -4.35
C MET A 92 -0.43 2.89 -5.39
N THR A 93 -0.60 4.22 -5.29
CA THR A 93 -1.47 4.98 -6.21
C THR A 93 -0.71 5.60 -7.39
N LEU A 94 0.54 5.99 -7.20
CA LEU A 94 1.35 6.66 -8.23
C LEU A 94 2.28 5.71 -8.99
N GLY A 95 2.75 4.65 -8.31
CA GLY A 95 3.74 3.75 -8.87
C GLY A 95 3.15 2.79 -9.89
N THR A 96 3.74 2.72 -11.08
CA THR A 96 3.52 1.62 -12.03
C THR A 96 4.34 0.39 -11.63
N ARG A 97 5.46 0.62 -10.94
CA ARG A 97 6.34 -0.37 -10.35
C ARG A 97 6.90 0.20 -9.04
N ILE A 98 6.91 -0.60 -7.98
CA ILE A 98 7.39 -0.23 -6.66
C ILE A 98 8.60 -1.06 -6.31
N VAL A 99 9.60 -0.41 -5.71
CA VAL A 99 10.76 -1.05 -5.10
C VAL A 99 10.59 -0.95 -3.59
N VAL A 100 10.35 -2.08 -2.93
CA VAL A 100 10.31 -2.14 -1.46
C VAL A 100 11.73 -2.36 -0.95
N MET A 101 12.17 -1.48 -0.04
CA MET A 101 13.52 -1.54 0.53
C MET A 101 13.48 -1.66 2.05
N LYS A 102 14.45 -2.37 2.60
CA LYS A 102 14.71 -2.44 4.04
C LYS A 102 16.21 -2.42 4.28
N ASP A 103 16.68 -1.53 5.15
CA ASP A 103 18.10 -1.43 5.56
C ASP A 103 19.06 -1.34 4.34
N GLY A 104 18.66 -0.57 3.32
CA GLY A 104 19.44 -0.40 2.08
C GLY A 104 19.36 -1.57 1.09
N VAL A 105 18.63 -2.64 1.43
CA VAL A 105 18.49 -3.84 0.59
C VAL A 105 17.11 -3.89 -0.05
N VAL A 106 17.08 -4.16 -1.36
CA VAL A 106 15.83 -4.37 -2.10
C VAL A 106 15.19 -5.69 -1.66
N GLN A 107 13.95 -5.62 -1.19
CA GLN A 107 13.17 -6.78 -0.74
C GLN A 107 12.31 -7.37 -1.85
N GLN A 108 11.68 -6.52 -2.65
CA GLN A 108 10.89 -6.91 -3.82
C GLN A 108 10.74 -5.73 -4.76
N VAL A 109 10.66 -6.03 -6.05
CA VAL A 109 10.34 -5.07 -7.12
C VAL A 109 9.19 -5.64 -7.93
N ASP A 110 8.03 -4.99 -7.90
CA ASP A 110 6.84 -5.46 -8.62
C ASP A 110 5.82 -4.35 -8.85
N THR A 111 4.71 -4.69 -9.52
CA THR A 111 3.53 -3.83 -9.58
C THR A 111 2.89 -3.70 -8.19
N PRO A 112 2.16 -2.60 -7.91
CA PRO A 112 1.43 -2.45 -6.65
C PRO A 112 0.56 -3.65 -6.31
N GLN A 113 -0.19 -4.15 -7.30
CA GLN A 113 -1.10 -5.28 -7.11
C GLN A 113 -0.38 -6.58 -6.75
N ASN A 114 0.77 -6.85 -7.37
CA ASN A 114 1.55 -8.05 -7.06
C ASN A 114 2.20 -7.97 -5.68
N LEU A 115 2.72 -6.81 -5.28
CA LEU A 115 3.26 -6.61 -3.92
C LEU A 115 2.22 -6.89 -2.84
N TYR A 116 0.97 -6.52 -3.11
CA TYR A 116 -0.14 -6.74 -2.19
C TYR A 116 -0.61 -8.20 -2.17
N ASN A 117 -0.78 -8.83 -3.34
CA ASN A 117 -1.36 -10.17 -3.48
C ASN A 117 -0.34 -11.30 -3.33
N ALA A 118 0.91 -11.06 -3.74
CA ALA A 118 1.98 -12.05 -3.77
C ALA A 118 3.29 -11.48 -3.19
N PRO A 119 3.30 -11.08 -1.91
CA PRO A 119 4.52 -10.60 -1.26
C PRO A 119 5.60 -11.67 -1.23
N GLY A 120 6.83 -11.31 -1.59
CA GLY A 120 7.95 -12.23 -1.71
C GLY A 120 8.54 -12.69 -0.37
N ASN A 121 8.26 -11.99 0.71
CA ASN A 121 8.71 -12.35 2.06
C ASN A 121 7.79 -11.72 3.14
N LEU A 122 8.00 -12.11 4.40
CA LEU A 122 7.20 -11.63 5.55
C LEU A 122 7.30 -10.12 5.75
N PHE A 123 8.47 -9.53 5.47
CA PHE A 123 8.63 -8.09 5.59
C PHE A 123 7.72 -7.35 4.61
N VAL A 124 7.74 -7.72 3.33
CA VAL A 124 6.86 -7.11 2.32
C VAL A 124 5.40 -7.34 2.65
N ALA A 125 5.03 -8.56 3.08
CA ALA A 125 3.66 -8.90 3.47
C ALA A 125 3.12 -8.01 4.60
N GLY A 126 3.94 -7.78 5.63
CA GLY A 126 3.58 -6.93 6.77
C GLY A 126 3.72 -5.43 6.48
N PHE A 127 4.64 -5.05 5.59
CA PHE A 127 4.86 -3.65 5.25
C PHE A 127 3.80 -3.11 4.30
N ILE A 128 3.33 -3.89 3.33
CA ILE A 128 2.34 -3.48 2.33
C ILE A 128 0.92 -3.75 2.82
N GLY A 129 0.15 -2.68 2.98
CA GLY A 129 -1.26 -2.69 3.42
C GLY A 129 -1.47 -1.84 4.67
N SER A 130 -2.66 -1.24 4.78
CA SER A 130 -3.10 -0.46 5.94
C SER A 130 -4.56 -0.80 6.25
N PRO A 131 -4.82 -1.44 7.40
CA PRO A 131 -3.86 -1.95 8.39
C PRO A 131 -2.92 -3.04 7.85
N GLN A 132 -1.86 -3.34 8.61
CA GLN A 132 -0.89 -4.39 8.24
C GLN A 132 -1.51 -5.78 8.29
N MET A 133 -0.91 -6.73 7.57
CA MET A 133 -1.31 -8.14 7.59
C MET A 133 -1.16 -8.72 9.00
N ASN A 134 -2.15 -9.47 9.44
CA ASN A 134 -2.06 -10.28 10.65
C ASN A 134 -1.16 -11.48 10.41
N PHE A 135 -0.28 -11.80 11.36
CA PHE A 135 0.57 -12.98 11.33
C PHE A 135 0.31 -13.87 12.54
N LEU A 136 0.09 -15.17 12.28
CA LEU A 136 -0.13 -16.18 13.31
C LEU A 136 0.75 -17.40 13.03
N ASP A 137 1.34 -17.97 14.06
CA ASP A 137 2.00 -19.26 13.94
C ASP A 137 0.94 -20.37 13.88
N ALA A 138 0.97 -21.14 12.81
CA ALA A 138 0.02 -22.20 12.56
C ALA A 138 0.73 -23.53 12.31
N LYS A 139 0.27 -24.61 12.98
CA LYS A 139 0.75 -25.96 12.73
C LYS A 139 0.04 -26.56 11.53
N VAL A 140 0.79 -27.03 10.57
CA VAL A 140 0.28 -27.63 9.34
C VAL A 140 -0.05 -29.09 9.56
N LYS A 141 -1.21 -29.52 9.08
CA LYS A 141 -1.60 -30.93 8.97
C LYS A 141 -2.12 -31.19 7.56
N VAL A 142 -1.46 -32.11 6.86
CA VAL A 142 -1.87 -32.54 5.52
C VAL A 142 -2.65 -33.83 5.61
N ASN A 143 -3.78 -33.91 4.93
CA ASN A 143 -4.60 -35.11 4.81
C ASN A 143 -5.05 -35.26 3.35
N GLY A 144 -4.30 -36.05 2.59
CA GLY A 144 -4.49 -36.14 1.14
C GLY A 144 -4.29 -34.79 0.45
N ASN A 145 -5.31 -34.27 -0.18
CA ASN A 145 -5.29 -32.94 -0.82
C ASN A 145 -5.75 -31.79 0.09
N ASP A 146 -6.22 -32.12 1.28
CA ASP A 146 -6.66 -31.12 2.25
C ASP A 146 -5.54 -30.72 3.19
N VAL A 147 -5.45 -29.40 3.47
CA VAL A 147 -4.52 -28.84 4.43
C VAL A 147 -5.30 -28.12 5.51
N THR A 148 -5.01 -28.44 6.76
CA THR A 148 -5.54 -27.78 7.94
C THR A 148 -4.42 -27.04 8.63
N LEU A 149 -4.67 -25.78 9.00
CA LEU A 149 -3.81 -24.94 9.82
C LEU A 149 -4.39 -24.86 11.23
N THR A 150 -3.63 -25.25 12.24
CA THR A 150 -4.04 -25.21 13.64
C THR A 150 -3.37 -24.05 14.34
N VAL A 151 -4.18 -23.13 14.90
CA VAL A 151 -3.75 -22.01 15.75
C VAL A 151 -4.42 -22.17 17.11
N GLY A 152 -3.63 -22.46 18.15
CA GLY A 152 -4.18 -22.79 19.46
C GLY A 152 -5.21 -23.92 19.39
N LYS A 153 -6.44 -23.66 19.79
CA LYS A 153 -7.57 -24.63 19.74
C LYS A 153 -8.33 -24.65 18.39
N TYR A 154 -8.05 -23.71 17.49
CA TYR A 154 -8.80 -23.57 16.25
C TYR A 154 -8.12 -24.28 15.08
N ASN A 155 -8.92 -24.97 14.28
CA ASN A 155 -8.50 -25.60 13.04
C ASN A 155 -9.12 -24.85 11.87
N MET A 156 -8.31 -24.41 10.94
CA MET A 156 -8.74 -23.64 9.78
C MET A 156 -8.38 -24.41 8.51
N LYS A 157 -9.37 -24.64 7.65
CA LYS A 157 -9.13 -25.31 6.37
C LYS A 157 -8.50 -24.32 5.39
N LEU A 158 -7.35 -24.68 4.84
CA LEU A 158 -6.68 -23.86 3.83
C LEU A 158 -7.39 -24.00 2.48
N PRO A 159 -7.67 -22.91 1.75
CA PRO A 159 -8.24 -22.99 0.42
C PRO A 159 -7.42 -23.87 -0.52
N ALA A 160 -8.06 -24.66 -1.36
CA ALA A 160 -7.42 -25.61 -2.27
C ALA A 160 -6.36 -24.96 -3.17
N SER A 161 -6.58 -23.69 -3.56
CA SER A 161 -5.63 -22.91 -4.36
C SER A 161 -4.28 -22.68 -3.68
N LYS A 162 -4.25 -22.70 -2.34
CA LYS A 162 -3.03 -22.53 -1.51
C LYS A 162 -2.52 -23.87 -0.95
N ALA A 163 -3.38 -24.86 -0.79
CA ALA A 163 -3.06 -26.17 -0.23
C ALA A 163 -1.94 -26.87 -1.01
N LYS A 164 -1.98 -26.81 -2.35
CA LYS A 164 -0.97 -27.42 -3.21
C LYS A 164 0.45 -26.95 -2.89
N ALA A 165 0.68 -25.66 -2.74
CA ALA A 165 2.00 -25.13 -2.44
C ALA A 165 2.53 -25.60 -1.08
N VAL A 166 1.65 -25.80 -0.10
CA VAL A 166 2.01 -26.30 1.23
C VAL A 166 2.35 -27.79 1.17
N ILE A 167 1.61 -28.58 0.39
CA ILE A 167 1.85 -30.01 0.18
C ILE A 167 3.18 -30.23 -0.56
N ASP A 168 3.34 -29.54 -1.70
CA ASP A 168 4.54 -29.65 -2.55
C ASP A 168 5.80 -29.20 -1.80
N GLY A 169 5.66 -28.22 -0.90
CA GLY A 169 6.75 -27.74 -0.05
C GLY A 169 7.09 -28.65 1.15
N GLY A 170 6.34 -29.74 1.38
CA GLY A 170 6.62 -30.69 2.46
C GLY A 170 6.50 -30.06 3.86
N TYR A 171 5.44 -29.25 4.09
CA TYR A 171 5.23 -28.57 5.37
C TYR A 171 4.39 -29.37 6.38
N ASP A 172 3.98 -30.59 6.07
CA ASP A 172 3.22 -31.42 7.01
C ASP A 172 3.93 -31.56 8.36
N GLY A 173 3.21 -31.34 9.45
CA GLY A 173 3.71 -31.39 10.82
C GLY A 173 4.57 -30.19 11.23
N LYS A 174 4.90 -29.27 10.33
CA LYS A 174 5.71 -28.08 10.63
C LYS A 174 4.82 -26.91 11.09
N THR A 175 5.44 -25.95 11.79
CA THR A 175 4.84 -24.65 12.07
C THR A 175 5.22 -23.69 10.95
N VAL A 176 4.24 -22.97 10.45
CA VAL A 176 4.38 -21.92 9.43
C VAL A 176 3.77 -20.62 9.93
N VAL A 177 4.18 -19.51 9.34
CA VAL A 177 3.52 -18.22 9.58
C VAL A 177 2.35 -18.08 8.61
N MET A 178 1.14 -18.03 9.14
CA MET A 178 -0.08 -17.75 8.40
C MET A 178 -0.34 -16.25 8.38
N GLY A 179 -0.47 -15.66 7.18
CA GLY A 179 -0.83 -14.26 6.99
C GLY A 179 -2.29 -14.08 6.59
N ILE A 180 -3.01 -13.20 7.28
CA ILE A 180 -4.41 -12.83 6.96
C ILE A 180 -4.52 -11.32 6.89
N ARG A 181 -5.00 -10.78 5.76
CA ARG A 181 -5.29 -9.36 5.63
C ARG A 181 -6.49 -8.98 6.50
N PRO A 182 -6.48 -7.80 7.15
CA PRO A 182 -7.59 -7.34 8.01
C PRO A 182 -8.95 -7.32 7.31
N GLU A 183 -8.99 -6.98 6.03
CA GLU A 183 -10.21 -6.97 5.21
C GLU A 183 -10.73 -8.36 4.82
N ASN A 184 -9.98 -9.43 5.12
CA ASN A 184 -10.40 -10.81 4.92
C ASN A 184 -10.86 -11.48 6.21
N VAL A 185 -11.00 -10.72 7.29
CA VAL A 185 -11.59 -11.17 8.55
C VAL A 185 -13.02 -10.63 8.60
N HIS A 186 -14.00 -11.50 8.61
CA HIS A 186 -15.41 -11.16 8.51
C HIS A 186 -16.20 -11.66 9.72
N ASP A 187 -17.19 -10.90 10.17
CA ASP A 187 -18.11 -11.23 11.25
C ASP A 187 -19.57 -11.42 10.80
N SER A 188 -19.83 -11.27 9.50
CA SER A 188 -21.19 -11.39 8.99
C SER A 188 -21.70 -12.84 9.03
N GLN A 189 -22.98 -13.01 9.33
CA GLN A 189 -23.63 -14.31 9.45
C GLN A 189 -23.43 -15.17 8.19
N MET A 190 -23.46 -14.54 7.00
CA MET A 190 -23.26 -15.24 5.73
C MET A 190 -21.88 -15.89 5.64
N PHE A 191 -20.81 -15.19 6.05
CA PHE A 191 -19.46 -15.75 6.07
C PHE A 191 -19.29 -16.82 7.14
N ILE A 192 -19.87 -16.65 8.32
CA ILE A 192 -19.85 -17.64 9.39
C ILE A 192 -20.51 -18.95 8.92
N GLU A 193 -21.64 -18.87 8.23
CA GLU A 193 -22.36 -20.06 7.74
C GLU A 193 -21.66 -20.77 6.58
N THR A 194 -21.00 -20.01 5.70
CA THR A 194 -20.31 -20.56 4.53
C THR A 194 -18.88 -21.03 4.82
N SER A 195 -18.25 -20.53 5.89
CA SER A 195 -16.85 -20.80 6.24
C SER A 195 -16.71 -21.45 7.62
N LYS A 196 -17.60 -22.37 7.98
CA LYS A 196 -17.65 -23.02 9.31
C LYS A 196 -16.31 -23.60 9.77
N ASP A 197 -15.49 -24.07 8.84
CA ASP A 197 -14.17 -24.65 9.11
C ASP A 197 -13.08 -23.59 9.37
N SER A 198 -13.43 -22.31 9.42
CA SER A 198 -12.49 -21.19 9.62
C SER A 198 -13.04 -20.12 10.57
N VAL A 199 -13.99 -20.50 11.43
CA VAL A 199 -14.58 -19.62 12.43
C VAL A 199 -13.77 -19.65 13.71
N VAL A 200 -13.45 -18.48 14.24
CA VAL A 200 -12.81 -18.30 15.55
C VAL A 200 -13.71 -17.42 16.42
N GLU A 201 -13.79 -17.75 17.69
CA GLU A 201 -14.46 -16.92 18.70
C GLU A 201 -13.41 -16.10 19.44
N CYS A 202 -13.58 -14.80 19.45
CA CYS A 202 -12.65 -13.87 20.12
C CYS A 202 -13.40 -12.74 20.81
N LYS A 203 -12.72 -12.11 21.76
CA LYS A 203 -13.22 -10.92 22.44
C LYS A 203 -12.57 -9.69 21.80
N ILE A 204 -13.40 -8.75 21.34
CA ILE A 204 -12.92 -7.45 20.85
C ILE A 204 -12.37 -6.65 22.04
N ASN A 205 -11.12 -6.22 21.95
CA ASN A 205 -10.44 -5.44 22.98
C ASN A 205 -10.71 -3.94 22.76
N VAL A 206 -10.59 -3.49 21.51
CA VAL A 206 -10.77 -2.09 21.09
C VAL A 206 -11.41 -2.08 19.72
N TYR A 207 -12.21 -1.06 19.45
CA TYR A 207 -12.68 -0.74 18.12
C TYR A 207 -12.48 0.74 17.81
N GLU A 208 -12.23 1.03 16.54
CA GLU A 208 -12.09 2.39 16.03
C GLU A 208 -13.10 2.63 14.91
N LEU A 209 -13.92 3.68 15.07
CA LEU A 209 -14.89 4.11 14.08
C LEU A 209 -14.28 5.22 13.22
N LEU A 210 -13.94 4.90 11.98
CA LEU A 210 -13.32 5.82 11.04
C LEU A 210 -14.30 6.29 9.94
N GLY A 211 -15.55 6.51 10.33
CA GLY A 211 -16.61 6.92 9.42
C GLY A 211 -17.18 5.74 8.63
N ALA A 212 -16.68 5.49 7.43
CA ALA A 212 -17.15 4.39 6.59
C ALA A 212 -16.50 3.03 6.94
N GLU A 213 -15.50 3.03 7.79
CA GLU A 213 -14.73 1.84 8.15
C GLU A 213 -14.70 1.67 9.67
N VAL A 214 -14.64 0.42 10.10
CA VAL A 214 -14.46 0.05 11.52
C VAL A 214 -13.25 -0.86 11.62
N TYR A 215 -12.31 -0.52 12.48
CA TYR A 215 -11.20 -1.41 12.82
C TYR A 215 -11.50 -2.08 14.15
N LEU A 216 -11.39 -3.40 14.18
CA LEU A 216 -11.56 -4.22 15.37
C LEU A 216 -10.20 -4.80 15.77
N TYR A 217 -9.80 -4.56 17.01
CA TYR A 217 -8.56 -5.09 17.58
C TYR A 217 -8.92 -6.16 18.61
N PHE A 218 -8.37 -7.35 18.43
CA PHE A 218 -8.66 -8.50 19.28
C PHE A 218 -7.44 -9.42 19.38
N ASP A 219 -7.52 -10.39 20.26
CA ASP A 219 -6.51 -11.44 20.42
C ASP A 219 -7.09 -12.78 19.97
N CYS A 220 -6.32 -13.52 19.19
CA CYS A 220 -6.64 -14.88 18.79
C CYS A 220 -5.52 -15.80 19.26
N GLU A 221 -5.76 -16.56 20.35
CA GLU A 221 -4.82 -17.53 20.90
C GLU A 221 -3.42 -16.94 21.21
N GLY A 222 -3.37 -15.70 21.72
CA GLY A 222 -2.14 -14.98 22.03
C GLY A 222 -1.54 -14.17 20.86
N PHE A 223 -2.17 -14.16 19.71
CA PHE A 223 -1.75 -13.35 18.56
C PHE A 223 -2.64 -12.12 18.42
N PRO A 224 -2.06 -10.91 18.45
CA PRO A 224 -2.82 -9.68 18.20
C PRO A 224 -3.30 -9.65 16.75
N MET A 225 -4.58 -9.38 16.57
CA MET A 225 -5.22 -9.33 15.25
C MET A 225 -6.01 -8.05 15.05
N THR A 226 -6.10 -7.65 13.81
CA THR A 226 -6.94 -6.54 13.35
C THR A 226 -7.90 -7.05 12.26
N ALA A 227 -9.17 -6.67 12.35
CA ALA A 227 -10.15 -6.80 11.28
C ALA A 227 -10.60 -5.41 10.81
N ARG A 228 -11.04 -5.34 9.55
CA ARG A 228 -11.54 -4.11 8.91
C ARG A 228 -12.87 -4.36 8.23
#